data_cd10fab8d2d6aa58ef139a64b1d0476d
#
_entry.id   cd10fab8d2d6aa58ef139a64b1d0476d
#
_cell.length_a   1.000
_cell.length_b   1.000
_cell.length_c   1.000
_cell.angle_alpha   90.00
_cell.angle_beta   90.00
_cell.angle_gamma   90.00
#
_symmetry.space_group_name_H-M   'P 1'
#
loop_
_entity.id
_entity.type
_entity.pdbx_description
1 polymer ?
#
loop_
_entity_poly.entity_id
_entity_poly.type
_entity_poly.pdbx_seq_one_letter_code
_entity_poly.pdbx_strand_id
1 'polypeptide(L)'
;AMSAYLARLVSSRSYTGIRNIAKRLARNLLPRGLFRVAQRTEEYARGMAMGGTLFEEMGFFYVGPIDGHNLDHLIPVLENVRDRMNGPVLVHVVTQKGKGYAPAEAAADKWHAVSKFTVLTGVQAKSTPKAPAYQRVFGEALIAEAKKDERIVAITAAMPSGTGVDMFQKVFPERTFDVGIAEQHGVTFAAGLASEGLKPFCAIYSTFLQRAYDQVVHDVAIQSLPVRFAMDRAGLVGADGATHAGSFDIAYLATLPKFVIMAPSDEAELVHMVATASRIDDRPSAIRYPRGEGIGILCPDEGIPLEIGKGRIIKEGAGIAILNFGARMKEVLLASERM
;
A
#
# COMPACT_ATOMS: atom_id res chain seq x y z
N ALA A 1 -17.84 -15.66 -24.66
CA ALA A 1 -18.29 -17.02 -24.95
C ALA A 1 -17.13 -17.99 -25.30
N MET A 2 -16.26 -17.65 -26.23
CA MET A 2 -15.15 -18.51 -26.68
C MET A 2 -14.15 -18.85 -25.55
N SER A 3 -13.68 -17.87 -24.80
CA SER A 3 -12.72 -18.09 -23.70
C SER A 3 -13.25 -18.97 -22.59
N ALA A 4 -14.51 -18.79 -22.19
CA ALA A 4 -15.17 -19.65 -21.21
C ALA A 4 -15.33 -21.09 -21.71
N TYR A 5 -15.67 -21.27 -22.98
CA TYR A 5 -15.73 -22.59 -23.59
C TYR A 5 -14.36 -23.28 -23.61
N LEU A 6 -13.31 -22.56 -24.03
CA LEU A 6 -11.94 -23.07 -24.03
C LEU A 6 -11.44 -23.40 -22.62
N ALA A 7 -11.70 -22.53 -21.64
CA ALA A 7 -11.34 -22.77 -20.25
C ALA A 7 -12.03 -24.03 -19.70
N ARG A 8 -13.34 -24.21 -19.98
CA ARG A 8 -14.10 -25.41 -19.61
C ARG A 8 -13.59 -26.65 -20.31
N LEU A 9 -13.27 -26.54 -21.61
CA LEU A 9 -12.71 -27.66 -22.39
C LEU A 9 -11.36 -28.13 -21.83
N VAL A 10 -10.45 -27.19 -21.59
CA VAL A 10 -9.08 -27.48 -21.10
C VAL A 10 -9.09 -28.02 -19.67
N SER A 11 -10.03 -27.62 -18.83
CA SER A 11 -10.22 -28.16 -17.47
C SER A 11 -11.04 -29.47 -17.46
N SER A 12 -11.60 -29.89 -18.59
CA SER A 12 -12.49 -31.08 -18.66
C SER A 12 -11.74 -32.40 -18.49
N ARG A 13 -12.49 -33.44 -18.02
CA ARG A 13 -11.94 -34.79 -17.82
C ARG A 13 -11.40 -35.42 -19.11
N SER A 14 -12.09 -35.18 -20.21
CA SER A 14 -11.68 -35.72 -21.52
C SER A 14 -10.35 -35.14 -21.97
N TYR A 15 -10.20 -33.84 -21.90
CA TYR A 15 -8.97 -33.18 -22.30
C TYR A 15 -7.79 -33.54 -21.38
N THR A 16 -7.96 -33.43 -20.05
CA THR A 16 -6.90 -33.76 -19.08
C THR A 16 -6.53 -35.23 -19.10
N GLY A 17 -7.51 -36.14 -19.31
CA GLY A 17 -7.28 -37.56 -19.44
C GLY A 17 -6.46 -37.89 -20.70
N ILE A 18 -6.92 -37.42 -21.88
CA ILE A 18 -6.21 -37.64 -23.15
C ILE A 18 -4.80 -37.03 -23.09
N ARG A 19 -4.64 -35.81 -22.56
CA ARG A 19 -3.36 -35.16 -22.39
C ARG A 19 -2.40 -35.97 -21.52
N ASN A 20 -2.87 -36.48 -20.39
CA ASN A 20 -2.03 -37.29 -19.48
C ASN A 20 -1.61 -38.61 -20.12
N ILE A 21 -2.50 -39.28 -20.88
CA ILE A 21 -2.18 -40.49 -21.64
C ILE A 21 -1.12 -40.13 -22.72
N ALA A 22 -1.35 -39.08 -23.50
CA ALA A 22 -0.43 -38.64 -24.54
C ALA A 22 0.96 -38.29 -23.96
N LYS A 23 1.01 -37.57 -22.82
CA LYS A 23 2.28 -37.27 -22.11
C LYS A 23 2.99 -38.55 -21.62
N ARG A 24 2.24 -39.52 -21.08
CA ARG A 24 2.80 -40.81 -20.64
C ARG A 24 3.39 -41.59 -21.80
N LEU A 25 2.67 -41.67 -22.92
CA LEU A 25 3.14 -42.35 -24.14
C LEU A 25 4.36 -41.63 -24.74
N ALA A 26 4.32 -40.31 -24.88
CA ALA A 26 5.41 -39.50 -25.40
C ALA A 26 6.66 -39.63 -24.51
N ARG A 27 6.51 -39.66 -23.17
CA ARG A 27 7.62 -39.84 -22.23
C ARG A 27 8.29 -41.20 -22.36
N ASN A 28 7.53 -42.24 -22.71
CA ASN A 28 8.04 -43.63 -22.86
C ASN A 28 8.62 -43.90 -24.25
N LEU A 29 8.14 -43.21 -25.28
CA LEU A 29 8.49 -43.48 -26.67
C LEU A 29 9.50 -42.50 -27.24
N LEU A 30 9.60 -41.27 -26.72
CA LEU A 30 10.51 -40.24 -27.26
C LEU A 30 11.79 -40.12 -26.45
N PRO A 31 12.94 -39.88 -27.08
CA PRO A 31 14.16 -39.48 -26.42
C PRO A 31 13.92 -38.22 -25.57
N ARG A 32 14.61 -38.12 -24.43
CA ARG A 32 14.43 -37.00 -23.45
C ARG A 32 14.48 -35.59 -24.06
N GLY A 33 15.32 -35.40 -25.10
CA GLY A 33 15.40 -34.12 -25.81
C GLY A 33 14.14 -33.80 -26.61
N LEU A 34 13.65 -34.75 -27.40
CA LEU A 34 12.43 -34.60 -28.21
C LEU A 34 11.17 -34.49 -27.35
N PHE A 35 11.10 -35.18 -26.22
CA PHE A 35 10.01 -35.03 -25.25
C PHE A 35 9.91 -33.59 -24.70
N ARG A 36 11.07 -32.99 -24.32
CA ARG A 36 11.09 -31.59 -23.88
C ARG A 36 10.65 -30.60 -24.96
N VAL A 37 11.06 -30.81 -26.20
CA VAL A 37 10.62 -29.95 -27.31
C VAL A 37 9.12 -30.09 -27.55
N ALA A 38 8.58 -31.31 -27.57
CA ALA A 38 7.14 -31.54 -27.75
C ALA A 38 6.32 -30.92 -26.60
N GLN A 39 6.80 -31.03 -25.35
CA GLN A 39 6.17 -30.40 -24.20
C GLN A 39 6.15 -28.87 -24.31
N ARG A 40 7.28 -28.24 -24.65
CA ARG A 40 7.35 -26.78 -24.86
C ARG A 40 6.46 -26.32 -26.01
N THR A 41 6.40 -27.06 -27.11
CA THR A 41 5.52 -26.71 -28.24
C THR A 41 4.03 -26.76 -27.82
N GLU A 42 3.62 -27.76 -27.03
CA GLU A 42 2.25 -27.84 -26.48
C GLU A 42 1.95 -26.64 -25.56
N GLU A 43 2.88 -26.30 -24.66
CA GLU A 43 2.78 -25.17 -23.74
C GLU A 43 2.69 -23.84 -24.49
N TYR A 44 3.54 -23.64 -25.50
CA TYR A 44 3.50 -22.44 -26.38
C TYR A 44 2.20 -22.33 -27.17
N ALA A 45 1.75 -23.42 -27.78
CA ALA A 45 0.49 -23.41 -28.55
C ALA A 45 -0.72 -23.11 -27.67
N ARG A 46 -0.75 -23.64 -26.46
CA ARG A 46 -1.80 -23.36 -25.47
C ARG A 46 -1.69 -21.93 -24.96
N GLY A 47 -0.49 -21.45 -24.64
CA GLY A 47 -0.25 -20.08 -24.19
C GLY A 47 -0.62 -19.04 -25.24
N MET A 48 -0.33 -19.29 -26.52
CA MET A 48 -0.78 -18.43 -27.63
C MET A 48 -2.32 -18.39 -27.75
N ALA A 49 -2.98 -19.50 -27.49
CA ALA A 49 -4.44 -19.56 -27.56
C ALA A 49 -5.14 -18.96 -26.35
N MET A 50 -4.51 -18.98 -25.17
CA MET A 50 -5.13 -18.66 -23.87
C MET A 50 -4.40 -17.56 -23.07
N GLY A 51 -3.20 -17.15 -23.48
CA GLY A 51 -2.47 -16.02 -22.88
C GLY A 51 -1.78 -16.30 -21.54
N GLY A 52 -1.48 -17.56 -21.20
CA GLY A 52 -0.93 -17.96 -19.91
C GLY A 52 0.53 -18.39 -19.88
N THR A 53 1.32 -18.08 -20.91
CA THR A 53 2.69 -18.61 -21.11
C THR A 53 3.61 -18.42 -19.92
N LEU A 54 3.68 -17.22 -19.34
CA LEU A 54 4.53 -16.92 -18.17
C LEU A 54 4.24 -17.85 -17.00
N PHE A 55 2.97 -18.02 -16.65
CA PHE A 55 2.57 -18.85 -15.50
C PHE A 55 2.83 -20.33 -15.76
N GLU A 56 2.71 -20.76 -17.01
CA GLU A 56 3.02 -22.14 -17.40
C GLU A 56 4.51 -22.45 -17.35
N GLU A 57 5.35 -21.49 -17.72
CA GLU A 57 6.81 -21.59 -17.54
C GLU A 57 7.21 -21.67 -16.06
N MET A 58 6.45 -21.02 -15.17
CA MET A 58 6.59 -21.13 -13.72
C MET A 58 6.04 -22.44 -13.14
N GLY A 59 5.49 -23.33 -13.96
CA GLY A 59 4.99 -24.63 -13.54
C GLY A 59 3.52 -24.68 -13.14
N PHE A 60 2.77 -23.59 -13.32
CA PHE A 60 1.32 -23.59 -13.10
C PHE A 60 0.57 -24.18 -14.30
N PHE A 61 -0.54 -24.85 -14.03
CA PHE A 61 -1.51 -25.13 -15.08
C PHE A 61 -2.48 -23.95 -15.19
N TYR A 62 -2.44 -23.23 -16.31
CA TYR A 62 -3.27 -22.07 -16.53
C TYR A 62 -4.66 -22.42 -17.05
N VAL A 63 -5.71 -21.88 -16.43
CA VAL A 63 -7.12 -22.01 -16.80
C VAL A 63 -7.74 -20.62 -16.88
N GLY A 64 -8.16 -20.19 -18.06
CA GLY A 64 -8.77 -18.87 -18.25
C GLY A 64 -8.43 -18.24 -19.60
N PRO A 65 -8.78 -16.96 -19.81
CA PRO A 65 -9.60 -16.10 -18.92
C PRO A 65 -11.07 -16.50 -18.87
N ILE A 66 -11.70 -16.36 -17.70
CA ILE A 66 -13.12 -16.69 -17.45
C ILE A 66 -13.83 -15.42 -16.97
N ASP A 67 -15.05 -15.18 -17.47
CA ASP A 67 -15.91 -14.12 -16.93
C ASP A 67 -16.36 -14.48 -15.51
N GLY A 68 -15.85 -13.75 -14.51
CA GLY A 68 -16.16 -13.95 -13.10
C GLY A 68 -17.55 -13.49 -12.68
N HIS A 69 -18.25 -12.74 -13.54
CA HIS A 69 -19.64 -12.36 -13.30
C HIS A 69 -20.65 -13.39 -13.83
N ASN A 70 -20.18 -14.39 -14.58
CA ASN A 70 -21.00 -15.49 -15.07
C ASN A 70 -20.72 -16.77 -14.28
N LEU A 71 -21.54 -17.02 -13.24
CA LEU A 71 -21.38 -18.18 -12.37
C LEU A 71 -21.65 -19.51 -13.09
N ASP A 72 -22.49 -19.53 -14.12
CA ASP A 72 -22.76 -20.74 -14.92
C ASP A 72 -21.50 -21.20 -15.68
N HIS A 73 -20.59 -20.27 -15.97
CA HIS A 73 -19.29 -20.58 -16.57
C HIS A 73 -18.21 -20.85 -15.53
N LEU A 74 -18.19 -20.09 -14.44
CA LEU A 74 -17.13 -20.14 -13.42
C LEU A 74 -17.23 -21.42 -12.58
N ILE A 75 -18.42 -21.76 -12.07
CA ILE A 75 -18.60 -22.88 -11.14
C ILE A 75 -18.14 -24.22 -11.77
N PRO A 76 -18.55 -24.60 -12.99
CA PRO A 76 -18.06 -25.84 -13.58
C PRO A 76 -16.56 -25.91 -13.80
N VAL A 77 -15.90 -24.77 -14.02
CA VAL A 77 -14.44 -24.72 -14.13
C VAL A 77 -13.78 -24.94 -12.77
N LEU A 78 -14.27 -24.29 -11.71
CA LEU A 78 -13.76 -24.48 -10.35
C LEU A 78 -13.95 -25.93 -9.87
N GLU A 79 -15.10 -26.56 -10.16
CA GLU A 79 -15.35 -27.97 -9.86
C GLU A 79 -14.36 -28.88 -10.61
N ASN A 80 -14.13 -28.63 -11.90
CA ASN A 80 -13.15 -29.38 -12.68
C ASN A 80 -11.73 -29.23 -12.12
N VAL A 81 -11.34 -28.04 -11.69
CA VAL A 81 -10.03 -27.77 -11.08
C VAL A 81 -9.92 -28.54 -9.76
N ARG A 82 -10.91 -28.41 -8.87
CA ARG A 82 -10.93 -29.08 -7.56
C ARG A 82 -10.82 -30.60 -7.69
N ASP A 83 -11.63 -31.21 -8.58
CA ASP A 83 -11.81 -32.64 -8.59
C ASP A 83 -10.84 -33.40 -9.50
N ARG A 84 -10.17 -32.72 -10.42
CA ARG A 84 -9.47 -33.37 -11.54
C ARG A 84 -8.07 -32.91 -11.79
N MET A 85 -7.60 -31.84 -11.14
CA MET A 85 -6.27 -31.31 -11.39
C MET A 85 -5.35 -31.59 -10.19
N ASN A 86 -4.16 -32.09 -10.50
CA ASN A 86 -3.10 -32.28 -9.53
C ASN A 86 -1.99 -31.26 -9.79
N GLY A 87 -1.45 -30.67 -8.73
CA GLY A 87 -0.42 -29.64 -8.80
C GLY A 87 -0.95 -28.22 -8.77
N PRO A 88 -0.11 -27.23 -8.94
CA PRO A 88 -0.50 -25.83 -8.87
C PRO A 88 -1.31 -25.42 -10.11
N VAL A 89 -2.47 -24.80 -9.88
CA VAL A 89 -3.36 -24.31 -10.93
C VAL A 89 -3.58 -22.82 -10.74
N LEU A 90 -3.42 -22.04 -11.80
CA LEU A 90 -3.78 -20.63 -11.84
C LEU A 90 -5.11 -20.48 -12.58
N VAL A 91 -6.17 -20.13 -11.86
CA VAL A 91 -7.48 -19.81 -12.44
C VAL A 91 -7.55 -18.30 -12.67
N HIS A 92 -7.55 -17.89 -13.94
CA HIS A 92 -7.65 -16.48 -14.31
C HIS A 92 -9.12 -16.09 -14.46
N VAL A 93 -9.63 -15.34 -13.50
CA VAL A 93 -10.99 -14.83 -13.48
C VAL A 93 -10.97 -13.34 -13.77
N VAL A 94 -11.69 -12.92 -14.82
CA VAL A 94 -11.80 -11.50 -15.20
C VAL A 94 -13.09 -10.93 -14.59
N THR A 95 -12.95 -9.86 -13.83
CA THR A 95 -14.08 -9.17 -13.20
C THR A 95 -14.01 -7.66 -13.49
N GLN A 96 -15.16 -7.01 -13.38
CA GLN A 96 -15.28 -5.56 -13.42
C GLN A 96 -15.71 -5.08 -12.03
N LYS A 97 -14.88 -4.25 -11.42
CA LYS A 97 -15.18 -3.69 -10.10
C LYS A 97 -16.46 -2.87 -10.12
N GLY A 98 -17.30 -3.03 -9.10
CA GLY A 98 -18.61 -2.34 -9.01
C GLY A 98 -19.71 -2.93 -9.88
N LYS A 99 -19.44 -3.99 -10.64
CA LYS A 99 -20.41 -4.64 -11.56
C LYS A 99 -21.70 -5.06 -10.85
N GLY A 100 -22.84 -4.73 -11.46
CA GLY A 100 -24.18 -5.06 -10.96
C GLY A 100 -24.83 -3.93 -10.15
N TYR A 101 -24.11 -2.82 -9.90
CA TYR A 101 -24.67 -1.66 -9.23
C TYR A 101 -24.31 -0.36 -9.97
N ALA A 102 -25.27 0.21 -10.69
CA ALA A 102 -25.04 1.33 -11.59
C ALA A 102 -24.31 2.54 -10.95
N PRO A 103 -24.62 2.98 -9.70
CA PRO A 103 -23.85 4.05 -9.07
C PRO A 103 -22.37 3.73 -8.86
N ALA A 104 -22.03 2.46 -8.54
CA ALA A 104 -20.64 2.03 -8.40
C ALA A 104 -19.94 1.91 -9.75
N GLU A 105 -20.65 1.42 -10.77
CA GLU A 105 -20.11 1.33 -12.15
C GLU A 105 -19.80 2.71 -12.74
N ALA A 106 -20.59 3.73 -12.39
CA ALA A 106 -20.40 5.11 -12.84
C ALA A 106 -19.27 5.85 -12.08
N ALA A 107 -19.00 5.49 -10.83
CA ALA A 107 -18.01 6.16 -10.00
C ALA A 107 -16.58 5.90 -10.50
N ALA A 108 -15.70 6.91 -10.41
CA ALA A 108 -14.30 6.80 -10.83
C ALA A 108 -13.51 5.77 -10.02
N ASP A 109 -13.75 5.70 -8.69
CA ASP A 109 -13.15 4.76 -7.76
C ASP A 109 -13.84 3.38 -7.75
N LYS A 110 -14.94 3.24 -8.53
CA LYS A 110 -15.78 2.03 -8.55
C LYS A 110 -16.21 1.57 -7.15
N TRP A 111 -16.33 2.52 -6.23
CA TRP A 111 -16.65 2.28 -4.82
C TRP A 111 -15.70 1.29 -4.14
N HIS A 112 -14.40 1.51 -4.32
CA HIS A 112 -13.37 0.66 -3.71
C HIS A 112 -13.49 0.60 -2.18
N ALA A 113 -13.76 1.75 -1.56
CA ALA A 113 -14.12 1.86 -0.15
C ALA A 113 -15.35 2.77 -0.06
N VAL A 114 -16.46 2.24 0.46
CA VAL A 114 -17.74 2.94 0.46
C VAL A 114 -18.24 3.16 1.89
N SER A 115 -18.74 4.37 2.17
CA SER A 115 -19.46 4.68 3.41
C SER A 115 -20.89 4.13 3.35
N LYS A 116 -21.63 4.22 4.47
CA LYS A 116 -23.08 3.88 4.46
C LYS A 116 -23.79 4.67 3.36
N PHE A 117 -24.65 4.01 2.61
CA PHE A 117 -25.36 4.61 1.49
C PHE A 117 -26.79 4.12 1.40
N THR A 118 -27.64 4.89 0.71
CA THR A 118 -29.02 4.49 0.41
C THR A 118 -29.02 3.63 -0.87
N VAL A 119 -29.39 2.37 -0.76
CA VAL A 119 -29.31 1.40 -1.87
C VAL A 119 -30.06 1.86 -3.11
N LEU A 120 -31.25 2.49 -2.95
CA LEU A 120 -32.07 2.94 -4.07
C LEU A 120 -31.47 4.10 -4.87
N THR A 121 -30.75 5.00 -4.21
CA THR A 121 -30.27 6.24 -4.83
C THR A 121 -28.74 6.28 -5.02
N GLY A 122 -28.00 5.42 -4.34
CA GLY A 122 -26.54 5.46 -4.31
C GLY A 122 -25.97 6.63 -3.50
N VAL A 123 -26.80 7.41 -2.80
CA VAL A 123 -26.33 8.54 -2.00
C VAL A 123 -25.59 8.02 -0.77
N GLN A 124 -24.31 8.36 -0.69
CA GLN A 124 -23.46 8.01 0.45
C GLN A 124 -23.64 9.00 1.60
N ALA A 125 -23.63 8.47 2.82
CA ALA A 125 -23.66 9.30 4.02
C ALA A 125 -22.35 10.11 4.10
N LYS A 126 -22.47 11.43 4.19
CA LYS A 126 -21.34 12.32 4.46
C LYS A 126 -21.24 12.52 5.97
N SER A 127 -20.11 12.17 6.56
CA SER A 127 -19.79 12.64 7.92
C SER A 127 -19.29 14.08 7.84
N THR A 128 -19.73 14.91 8.76
CA THR A 128 -19.13 16.24 8.92
C THR A 128 -17.95 16.07 9.89
N PRO A 129 -16.71 16.18 9.43
CA PRO A 129 -15.55 16.04 10.31
C PRO A 129 -15.54 17.19 11.33
N LYS A 130 -15.14 16.87 12.56
CA LYS A 130 -14.99 17.86 13.65
C LYS A 130 -13.65 18.57 13.61
N ALA A 131 -12.67 17.92 12.99
CA ALA A 131 -11.31 18.40 12.81
C ALA A 131 -10.75 17.87 11.47
N PRO A 132 -9.72 18.49 10.92
CA PRO A 132 -9.05 17.95 9.74
C PRO A 132 -8.44 16.58 10.04
N ALA A 133 -8.47 15.68 9.06
CA ALA A 133 -7.78 14.40 9.17
C ALA A 133 -6.25 14.61 9.04
N TYR A 134 -5.46 13.80 9.76
CA TYR A 134 -4.00 13.92 9.79
C TYR A 134 -3.35 13.86 8.40
N GLN A 135 -3.80 12.97 7.50
CA GLN A 135 -3.28 12.90 6.13
C GLN A 135 -3.54 14.19 5.33
N ARG A 136 -4.64 14.89 5.61
CA ARG A 136 -4.92 16.17 4.99
C ARG A 136 -3.97 17.24 5.51
N VAL A 137 -3.78 17.32 6.81
CA VAL A 137 -2.82 18.25 7.46
C VAL A 137 -1.40 18.01 6.93
N PHE A 138 -0.99 16.73 6.82
CA PHE A 138 0.30 16.38 6.22
C PHE A 138 0.43 16.88 4.78
N GLY A 139 -0.59 16.60 3.94
CA GLY A 139 -0.59 17.03 2.53
C GLY A 139 -0.50 18.56 2.37
N GLU A 140 -1.27 19.30 3.16
CA GLU A 140 -1.25 20.79 3.18
C GLU A 140 0.11 21.32 3.66
N ALA A 141 0.66 20.78 4.74
CA ALA A 141 1.97 21.14 5.25
C ALA A 141 3.11 20.83 4.27
N LEU A 142 3.05 19.69 3.60
CA LEU A 142 4.05 19.31 2.59
C LEU A 142 3.99 20.23 1.38
N ILE A 143 2.80 20.64 0.93
CA ILE A 143 2.63 21.63 -0.13
C ILE A 143 3.23 22.97 0.29
N ALA A 144 3.01 23.41 1.53
CA ALA A 144 3.57 24.66 2.05
C ALA A 144 5.12 24.65 2.05
N GLU A 145 5.74 23.56 2.48
CA GLU A 145 7.21 23.43 2.44
C GLU A 145 7.73 23.31 0.99
N ALA A 146 7.03 22.59 0.11
CA ALA A 146 7.45 22.41 -1.28
C ALA A 146 7.33 23.68 -2.14
N LYS A 147 6.54 24.67 -1.73
CA LYS A 147 6.54 26.01 -2.32
C LYS A 147 7.80 26.77 -1.99
N LYS A 148 8.47 26.46 -0.89
CA LYS A 148 9.69 27.11 -0.42
C LYS A 148 10.97 26.42 -0.92
N ASP A 149 10.91 25.12 -1.21
CA ASP A 149 12.05 24.30 -1.67
C ASP A 149 11.63 23.37 -2.82
N GLU A 150 12.13 23.64 -4.01
CA GLU A 150 11.81 22.88 -5.23
C GLU A 150 12.39 21.45 -5.20
N ARG A 151 13.32 21.15 -4.33
CA ARG A 151 13.90 19.81 -4.17
C ARG A 151 12.95 18.82 -3.49
N ILE A 152 11.88 19.31 -2.84
CA ILE A 152 10.91 18.45 -2.17
C ILE A 152 10.08 17.70 -3.21
N VAL A 153 10.09 16.37 -3.10
CA VAL A 153 9.31 15.45 -3.92
C VAL A 153 8.53 14.48 -3.03
N ALA A 154 7.38 14.01 -3.49
CA ALA A 154 6.53 13.08 -2.76
C ALA A 154 6.48 11.71 -3.47
N ILE A 155 6.63 10.64 -2.70
CA ILE A 155 6.56 9.26 -3.16
C ILE A 155 5.49 8.53 -2.36
N THR A 156 4.66 7.73 -3.01
CA THR A 156 3.73 6.82 -2.34
C THR A 156 3.68 5.47 -3.06
N ALA A 157 3.12 4.46 -2.41
CA ALA A 157 3.00 3.11 -2.95
C ALA A 157 1.52 2.71 -3.04
N ALA A 158 0.82 3.18 -4.08
CA ALA A 158 -0.62 2.99 -4.34
C ALA A 158 -1.54 3.53 -3.23
N MET A 159 -1.11 4.54 -2.48
CA MET A 159 -1.86 5.13 -1.36
C MET A 159 -2.01 6.66 -1.46
N PRO A 160 -2.22 7.27 -2.64
CA PRO A 160 -2.14 8.73 -2.78
C PRO A 160 -3.16 9.46 -1.90
N SER A 161 -4.43 9.08 -1.92
CA SER A 161 -5.48 9.73 -1.13
C SER A 161 -5.38 9.41 0.37
N GLY A 162 -4.95 8.21 0.70
CA GLY A 162 -4.81 7.78 2.08
C GLY A 162 -3.64 8.42 2.82
N THR A 163 -2.63 8.90 2.11
CA THR A 163 -1.46 9.60 2.64
C THR A 163 -1.51 11.11 2.44
N GLY A 164 -2.51 11.64 1.70
CA GLY A 164 -2.59 13.07 1.33
C GLY A 164 -1.67 13.48 0.17
N VAL A 165 -0.95 12.54 -0.44
CA VAL A 165 -0.07 12.79 -1.60
C VAL A 165 -0.88 13.17 -2.84
N ASP A 166 -2.16 12.76 -2.94
CA ASP A 166 -3.05 13.20 -4.02
C ASP A 166 -3.27 14.72 -4.04
N MET A 167 -3.22 15.38 -2.89
CA MET A 167 -3.29 16.83 -2.78
C MET A 167 -2.01 17.48 -3.30
N PHE A 168 -0.85 16.92 -2.92
CA PHE A 168 0.45 17.35 -3.41
C PHE A 168 0.56 17.18 -4.94
N GLN A 169 0.08 16.06 -5.48
CA GLN A 169 0.07 15.76 -6.91
C GLN A 169 -0.72 16.80 -7.74
N LYS A 170 -1.82 17.31 -7.19
CA LYS A 170 -2.62 18.34 -7.88
C LYS A 170 -1.86 19.67 -8.05
N VAL A 171 -0.93 19.97 -7.15
CA VAL A 171 -0.11 21.20 -7.17
C VAL A 171 1.22 20.98 -7.88
N PHE A 172 1.84 19.83 -7.65
CA PHE A 172 3.18 19.48 -8.14
C PHE A 172 3.20 18.09 -8.83
N PRO A 173 2.53 17.92 -9.98
CA PRO A 173 2.43 16.62 -10.65
C PRO A 173 3.80 16.04 -11.03
N GLU A 174 4.74 16.87 -11.49
CA GLU A 174 6.09 16.45 -11.91
C GLU A 174 7.02 16.08 -10.72
N ARG A 175 6.59 16.37 -9.50
CA ARG A 175 7.32 16.06 -8.25
C ARG A 175 6.62 14.99 -7.42
N THR A 176 5.68 14.25 -8.03
CA THR A 176 4.92 13.21 -7.36
C THR A 176 5.09 11.88 -8.07
N PHE A 177 5.40 10.84 -7.30
CA PHE A 177 5.66 9.50 -7.82
C PHE A 177 4.81 8.47 -7.06
N ASP A 178 3.96 7.75 -7.78
CA ASP A 178 3.27 6.57 -7.27
C ASP A 178 3.92 5.33 -7.87
N VAL A 179 4.57 4.54 -7.03
CA VAL A 179 5.32 3.34 -7.46
C VAL A 179 4.46 2.09 -7.53
N GLY A 180 3.13 2.22 -7.35
CA GLY A 180 2.24 1.08 -7.22
C GLY A 180 2.44 0.35 -5.89
N ILE A 181 1.97 -0.91 -5.77
CA ILE A 181 2.13 -1.72 -4.55
C ILE A 181 3.56 -2.30 -4.51
N ALA A 182 4.55 -1.41 -4.37
CA ALA A 182 5.97 -1.75 -4.42
C ALA A 182 6.77 -0.91 -3.41
N GLU A 183 6.52 -1.11 -2.12
CA GLU A 183 7.12 -0.34 -1.03
C GLU A 183 8.64 -0.41 -1.03
N GLN A 184 9.23 -1.59 -1.33
CA GLN A 184 10.69 -1.75 -1.46
C GLN A 184 11.24 -0.82 -2.53
N HIS A 185 10.61 -0.81 -3.72
CA HIS A 185 11.00 0.09 -4.81
C HIS A 185 10.85 1.55 -4.40
N GLY A 186 9.77 1.91 -3.72
CA GLY A 186 9.54 3.28 -3.23
C GLY A 186 10.65 3.78 -2.32
N VAL A 187 11.14 2.94 -1.41
CA VAL A 187 12.23 3.29 -0.49
C VAL A 187 13.58 3.39 -1.21
N THR A 188 13.93 2.41 -2.06
CA THR A 188 15.17 2.47 -2.86
C THR A 188 15.16 3.67 -3.81
N PHE A 189 14.03 3.96 -4.43
CA PHE A 189 13.88 5.14 -5.30
C PHE A 189 14.05 6.44 -4.50
N ALA A 190 13.46 6.53 -3.30
CA ALA A 190 13.67 7.67 -2.40
C ALA A 190 15.16 7.85 -2.03
N ALA A 191 15.87 6.74 -1.74
CA ALA A 191 17.29 6.77 -1.45
C ALA A 191 18.10 7.33 -2.65
N GLY A 192 17.79 6.86 -3.87
CA GLY A 192 18.42 7.39 -5.09
C GLY A 192 18.19 8.89 -5.30
N LEU A 193 16.95 9.36 -5.09
CA LEU A 193 16.65 10.79 -5.18
C LEU A 193 17.38 11.62 -4.10
N ALA A 194 17.48 11.08 -2.89
CA ALA A 194 18.20 11.74 -1.80
C ALA A 194 19.71 11.82 -2.06
N SER A 195 20.32 10.82 -2.71
CA SER A 195 21.73 10.83 -3.08
C SER A 195 22.08 11.92 -4.11
N GLU A 196 21.08 12.31 -4.93
CA GLU A 196 21.20 13.40 -5.91
C GLU A 196 20.76 14.77 -5.36
N GLY A 197 20.57 14.88 -4.04
CA GLY A 197 20.27 16.15 -3.36
C GLY A 197 18.80 16.56 -3.36
N LEU A 198 17.90 15.73 -3.83
CA LEU A 198 16.45 15.93 -3.68
C LEU A 198 16.02 15.62 -2.24
N LYS A 199 14.83 16.11 -1.88
CA LYS A 199 14.25 15.93 -0.55
C LYS A 199 13.00 15.04 -0.62
N PRO A 200 13.15 13.72 -0.75
CA PRO A 200 12.03 12.82 -0.88
C PRO A 200 11.28 12.65 0.43
N PHE A 201 9.96 12.88 0.39
CA PHE A 201 9.00 12.45 1.39
C PHE A 201 8.37 11.15 0.92
N CYS A 202 8.73 10.04 1.56
CA CYS A 202 8.22 8.71 1.26
C CYS A 202 7.00 8.43 2.15
N ALA A 203 5.80 8.65 1.60
CA ALA A 203 4.54 8.56 2.32
C ALA A 203 3.92 7.16 2.16
N ILE A 204 4.09 6.33 3.16
CA ILE A 204 3.65 4.93 3.20
C ILE A 204 3.00 4.65 4.55
N TYR A 205 1.91 3.85 4.60
CA TYR A 205 1.32 3.44 5.87
C TYR A 205 2.33 2.69 6.73
N SER A 206 2.31 2.95 8.04
CA SER A 206 3.24 2.35 9.00
C SER A 206 3.34 0.83 8.84
N THR A 207 2.21 0.11 8.74
CA THR A 207 2.20 -1.34 8.57
C THR A 207 2.82 -1.79 7.24
N PHE A 208 2.67 -1.02 6.16
CA PHE A 208 3.18 -1.41 4.84
C PHE A 208 4.66 -1.09 4.66
N LEU A 209 5.19 -0.12 5.40
CA LEU A 209 6.63 0.16 5.40
C LEU A 209 7.45 -1.03 5.91
N GLN A 210 6.87 -1.93 6.71
CA GLN A 210 7.51 -3.17 7.14
C GLN A 210 8.03 -4.02 5.97
N ARG A 211 7.32 -4.02 4.83
CA ARG A 211 7.74 -4.74 3.62
C ARG A 211 9.08 -4.22 3.07
N ALA A 212 9.38 -2.95 3.28
CA ALA A 212 10.58 -2.28 2.80
C ALA A 212 11.65 -2.09 3.88
N TYR A 213 11.58 -2.81 5.00
CA TYR A 213 12.49 -2.62 6.12
C TYR A 213 13.96 -2.84 5.72
N ASP A 214 14.24 -3.85 4.91
CA ASP A 214 15.59 -4.10 4.40
C ASP A 214 16.14 -2.89 3.62
N GLN A 215 15.33 -2.28 2.76
CA GLN A 215 15.72 -1.07 2.01
C GLN A 215 15.87 0.14 2.93
N VAL A 216 15.05 0.26 3.98
CA VAL A 216 15.25 1.31 5.00
C VAL A 216 16.60 1.15 5.68
N VAL A 217 17.03 -0.08 5.98
CA VAL A 217 18.34 -0.37 6.60
C VAL A 217 19.48 -0.11 5.62
N HIS A 218 19.51 -0.82 4.49
CA HIS A 218 20.65 -0.85 3.58
C HIS A 218 20.74 0.37 2.66
N ASP A 219 19.61 0.79 2.08
CA ASP A 219 19.63 1.85 1.08
C ASP A 219 19.59 3.25 1.73
N VAL A 220 19.07 3.36 2.96
CA VAL A 220 18.86 4.65 3.62
C VAL A 220 19.72 4.82 4.87
N ALA A 221 19.48 3.99 5.92
CA ALA A 221 20.02 4.26 7.25
C ALA A 221 21.56 4.09 7.33
N ILE A 222 22.11 3.00 6.78
CA ILE A 222 23.56 2.74 6.75
C ILE A 222 24.29 3.85 6.00
N GLN A 223 23.71 4.36 4.93
CA GLN A 223 24.27 5.43 4.10
C GLN A 223 23.99 6.83 4.67
N SER A 224 23.20 6.93 5.73
CA SER A 224 22.74 8.21 6.32
C SER A 224 22.04 9.12 5.31
N LEU A 225 21.34 8.58 4.32
CA LEU A 225 20.63 9.36 3.31
C LEU A 225 19.41 10.05 3.92
N PRO A 226 19.16 11.34 3.62
CA PRO A 226 18.11 12.13 4.21
C PRO A 226 16.73 11.85 3.55
N VAL A 227 16.27 10.62 3.62
CA VAL A 227 14.90 10.24 3.26
C VAL A 227 13.96 10.58 4.41
N ARG A 228 12.81 11.19 4.10
CA ARG A 228 11.78 11.57 5.06
C ARG A 228 10.61 10.61 4.92
N PHE A 229 10.43 9.74 5.89
CA PHE A 229 9.29 8.81 5.92
C PHE A 229 8.09 9.49 6.58
N ALA A 230 6.98 9.61 5.85
CA ALA A 230 5.71 10.07 6.38
C ALA A 230 4.80 8.85 6.57
N MET A 231 4.67 8.40 7.82
CA MET A 231 3.99 7.16 8.16
C MET A 231 2.59 7.43 8.68
N ASP A 232 1.62 7.36 7.80
CA ASP A 232 0.21 7.38 8.18
C ASP A 232 -0.21 6.03 8.81
N ARG A 233 -1.32 6.00 9.51
CA ARG A 233 -1.84 4.81 10.20
C ARG A 233 -0.89 4.26 11.26
N ALA A 234 -0.16 5.11 11.95
CA ALA A 234 0.64 4.70 13.09
C ALA A 234 -0.24 4.34 14.29
N GLY A 235 0.06 3.22 14.95
CA GLY A 235 -0.74 2.70 16.07
C GLY A 235 -1.98 1.94 15.62
N LEU A 236 -3.01 1.93 16.47
CA LEU A 236 -4.29 1.26 16.20
C LEU A 236 -5.13 2.09 15.23
N VAL A 237 -5.79 1.44 14.30
CA VAL A 237 -6.45 2.07 13.13
C VAL A 237 -7.97 1.86 13.08
N GLY A 238 -8.56 1.24 14.11
CA GLY A 238 -10.02 1.05 14.22
C GLY A 238 -10.57 0.23 13.04
N ALA A 239 -11.42 0.87 12.24
CA ALA A 239 -12.16 0.20 11.17
C ALA A 239 -11.28 -0.44 10.06
N ASP A 240 -10.04 0.00 9.89
CA ASP A 240 -9.13 -0.59 8.89
C ASP A 240 -8.65 -2.01 9.31
N GLY A 241 -8.79 -2.36 10.59
CA GLY A 241 -8.54 -3.70 11.11
C GLY A 241 -7.07 -4.01 11.41
N ALA A 242 -6.82 -5.23 11.88
CA ALA A 242 -5.52 -5.66 12.38
C ALA A 242 -4.39 -5.60 11.33
N THR A 243 -4.70 -5.83 10.07
CA THR A 243 -3.71 -5.81 8.98
C THR A 243 -3.16 -4.41 8.67
N HIS A 244 -3.84 -3.36 9.15
CA HIS A 244 -3.44 -1.97 8.95
C HIS A 244 -2.86 -1.33 10.21
N ALA A 245 -2.78 -2.05 11.34
CA ALA A 245 -2.24 -1.53 12.59
C ALA A 245 -0.73 -1.28 12.48
N GLY A 246 -0.31 -0.03 12.70
CA GLY A 246 1.08 0.43 12.67
C GLY A 246 1.73 0.36 14.05
N SER A 247 1.90 -0.84 14.61
CA SER A 247 2.33 -1.02 15.99
C SER A 247 3.83 -1.23 16.18
N PHE A 248 4.59 -1.45 15.11
CA PHE A 248 5.99 -1.91 15.20
C PHE A 248 7.01 -0.87 14.70
N ASP A 249 6.56 0.23 14.09
CA ASP A 249 7.40 1.23 13.44
C ASP A 249 8.45 1.85 14.37
N ILE A 250 8.07 2.25 15.58
CA ILE A 250 9.03 2.79 16.54
C ILE A 250 10.12 1.77 16.85
N ALA A 251 9.73 0.51 17.10
CA ALA A 251 10.65 -0.54 17.49
C ALA A 251 11.72 -0.80 16.41
N TYR A 252 11.30 -0.99 15.16
CA TYR A 252 12.26 -1.32 14.12
C TYR A 252 13.04 -0.12 13.58
N LEU A 253 12.48 1.11 13.62
CA LEU A 253 13.22 2.31 13.20
C LEU A 253 14.18 2.81 14.30
N ALA A 254 13.81 2.71 15.57
CA ALA A 254 14.64 3.17 16.67
C ALA A 254 15.93 2.35 16.86
N THR A 255 16.03 1.16 16.28
CA THR A 255 17.26 0.36 16.28
C THR A 255 18.29 0.85 15.25
N LEU A 256 17.89 1.70 14.30
CA LEU A 256 18.74 2.15 13.22
C LEU A 256 19.55 3.38 13.61
N PRO A 257 20.83 3.47 13.18
CA PRO A 257 21.71 4.56 13.56
C PRO A 257 21.23 5.91 12.98
N LYS A 258 21.37 6.97 13.76
CA LYS A 258 21.07 8.35 13.39
C LYS A 258 19.63 8.65 12.98
N PHE A 259 18.71 7.68 13.08
CA PHE A 259 17.32 7.85 12.66
C PHE A 259 16.59 8.81 13.61
N VAL A 260 15.94 9.84 13.07
CA VAL A 260 15.11 10.77 13.83
C VAL A 260 13.65 10.33 13.72
N ILE A 261 13.00 10.00 14.83
CA ILE A 261 11.59 9.60 14.86
C ILE A 261 10.79 10.67 15.58
N MET A 262 9.76 11.17 14.90
CA MET A 262 8.87 12.22 15.39
C MET A 262 7.43 11.70 15.44
N ALA A 263 6.70 12.03 16.51
CA ALA A 263 5.31 11.66 16.68
C ALA A 263 4.52 12.86 17.21
N PRO A 264 3.69 13.52 16.40
CA PRO A 264 2.96 14.70 16.80
C PRO A 264 1.88 14.37 17.83
N SER A 265 1.72 15.24 18.82
CA SER A 265 0.66 15.16 19.82
C SER A 265 -0.70 15.59 19.27
N ASP A 266 -0.70 16.44 18.27
CA ASP A 266 -1.85 17.04 17.62
C ASP A 266 -1.54 17.43 16.15
N GLU A 267 -2.56 17.91 15.45
CA GLU A 267 -2.45 18.30 14.05
C GLU A 267 -1.56 19.53 13.83
N ALA A 268 -1.49 20.47 14.77
CA ALA A 268 -0.62 21.64 14.65
C ALA A 268 0.86 21.24 14.78
N GLU A 269 1.18 20.35 15.72
CA GLU A 269 2.54 19.83 15.85
C GLU A 269 2.99 19.01 14.62
N LEU A 270 2.04 18.35 13.91
CA LEU A 270 2.37 17.71 12.64
C LEU A 270 2.89 18.70 11.59
N VAL A 271 2.29 19.89 11.49
CA VAL A 271 2.78 20.95 10.58
C VAL A 271 4.22 21.34 10.92
N HIS A 272 4.54 21.49 12.21
CA HIS A 272 5.90 21.79 12.67
C HIS A 272 6.88 20.63 12.38
N MET A 273 6.43 19.38 12.53
CA MET A 273 7.27 18.21 12.24
C MET A 273 7.55 18.03 10.74
N VAL A 274 6.61 18.37 9.86
CA VAL A 274 6.87 18.40 8.41
C VAL A 274 7.93 19.45 8.07
N ALA A 275 7.83 20.65 8.64
CA ALA A 275 8.85 21.69 8.50
C ALA A 275 10.21 21.29 9.10
N THR A 276 10.21 20.54 10.20
CA THR A 276 11.44 19.99 10.80
C THR A 276 12.09 18.98 9.86
N ALA A 277 11.32 18.01 9.37
CA ALA A 277 11.81 16.98 8.46
C ALA A 277 12.39 17.58 7.17
N SER A 278 11.79 18.65 6.63
CA SER A 278 12.29 19.35 5.43
C SER A 278 13.69 19.95 5.62
N ARG A 279 14.13 20.16 6.87
CA ARG A 279 15.44 20.72 7.24
C ARG A 279 16.49 19.68 7.65
N ILE A 280 16.12 18.41 7.78
CA ILE A 280 17.05 17.31 8.10
C ILE A 280 17.69 16.83 6.80
N ASP A 281 18.92 17.28 6.52
CA ASP A 281 19.62 16.99 5.26
C ASP A 281 20.85 16.08 5.46
N ASP A 282 21.10 15.55 6.67
CA ASP A 282 22.28 14.74 7.00
C ASP A 282 21.95 13.30 7.47
N ARG A 283 20.68 12.96 7.60
CA ARG A 283 20.24 11.67 8.14
C ARG A 283 18.77 11.37 7.82
N PRO A 284 18.33 10.10 7.93
CA PRO A 284 16.92 9.76 7.74
C PRO A 284 16.05 10.25 8.89
N SER A 285 14.79 10.56 8.56
CA SER A 285 13.78 10.92 9.54
C SER A 285 12.43 10.27 9.25
N ALA A 286 11.63 10.08 10.28
CA ALA A 286 10.27 9.59 10.18
C ALA A 286 9.32 10.46 11.01
N ILE A 287 8.16 10.77 10.42
CA ILE A 287 7.02 11.36 11.11
C ILE A 287 5.93 10.31 11.13
N ARG A 288 5.46 9.93 12.31
CA ARG A 288 4.39 8.93 12.46
C ARG A 288 3.15 9.55 13.06
N TYR A 289 2.01 9.41 12.40
CA TYR A 289 0.74 9.99 12.83
C TYR A 289 -0.42 9.00 12.64
N PRO A 290 -1.52 9.14 13.45
CA PRO A 290 -2.60 8.18 13.42
C PRO A 290 -3.52 8.36 12.22
N ARG A 291 -4.31 7.33 11.94
CA ARG A 291 -5.48 7.43 11.07
C ARG A 291 -6.59 8.22 11.75
N GLY A 292 -7.22 9.12 11.04
CA GLY A 292 -8.44 9.80 11.48
C GLY A 292 -8.29 11.30 11.64
N GLU A 293 -9.26 11.87 12.32
CA GLU A 293 -9.34 13.31 12.58
C GLU A 293 -8.43 13.70 13.75
N GLY A 294 -7.90 14.92 13.68
CA GLY A 294 -7.23 15.57 14.81
C GLY A 294 -8.20 15.86 15.95
N ILE A 295 -7.72 16.58 16.96
CA ILE A 295 -8.50 16.97 18.13
C ILE A 295 -9.14 18.37 18.02
N GLY A 296 -8.92 19.07 16.90
CA GLY A 296 -9.48 20.37 16.58
C GLY A 296 -8.59 21.53 16.98
N ILE A 297 -7.27 21.33 17.06
CA ILE A 297 -6.30 22.41 17.26
C ILE A 297 -6.14 23.20 15.96
N LEU A 298 -6.09 24.52 16.06
CA LEU A 298 -5.86 25.40 14.93
C LEU A 298 -4.44 25.16 14.35
N CYS A 299 -4.39 24.67 13.11
CA CYS A 299 -3.12 24.48 12.42
C CYS A 299 -2.55 25.83 12.00
N PRO A 300 -1.25 26.07 12.19
CA PRO A 300 -0.59 27.25 11.62
C PRO A 300 -0.46 27.10 10.09
N ASP A 301 -0.47 28.22 9.38
CA ASP A 301 -0.27 28.26 7.93
C ASP A 301 1.15 27.82 7.54
N GLU A 302 2.12 28.04 8.44
CA GLU A 302 3.53 27.69 8.25
C GLU A 302 4.09 26.94 9.44
N GLY A 303 4.85 25.87 9.16
CA GLY A 303 5.55 25.11 10.18
C GLY A 303 6.80 25.83 10.67
N ILE A 304 7.05 25.73 11.97
CA ILE A 304 8.29 26.18 12.61
C ILE A 304 9.10 24.93 12.94
N PRO A 305 10.36 24.80 12.45
CA PRO A 305 11.21 23.67 12.76
C PRO A 305 11.42 23.49 14.26
N LEU A 306 11.25 22.29 14.74
CA LEU A 306 11.43 21.92 16.14
C LEU A 306 12.89 21.51 16.41
N GLU A 307 13.37 21.71 17.62
CA GLU A 307 14.70 21.26 18.03
C GLU A 307 14.69 19.73 18.25
N ILE A 308 15.54 19.03 17.50
CA ILE A 308 15.63 17.56 17.54
C ILE A 308 16.11 17.11 18.93
N GLY A 309 15.43 16.08 19.46
CA GLY A 309 15.78 15.52 20.78
C GLY A 309 15.20 16.28 21.98
N LYS A 310 14.48 17.37 21.76
CA LYS A 310 13.77 18.08 22.82
C LYS A 310 12.28 17.81 22.81
N GLY A 311 11.77 17.42 23.97
CA GLY A 311 10.35 17.45 24.29
C GLY A 311 9.95 18.79 24.89
N ARG A 312 8.65 18.98 25.10
CA ARG A 312 8.11 20.15 25.81
C ARG A 312 7.36 19.71 27.06
N ILE A 313 7.50 20.49 28.12
CA ILE A 313 6.75 20.30 29.35
C ILE A 313 5.37 20.92 29.13
N ILE A 314 4.34 20.09 29.19
CA ILE A 314 2.95 20.53 28.98
C ILE A 314 2.30 20.90 30.32
N LYS A 315 2.65 20.18 31.41
CA LYS A 315 2.15 20.42 32.73
C LYS A 315 3.22 20.14 33.76
N GLU A 316 3.46 21.06 34.64
CA GLU A 316 4.36 20.87 35.78
C GLU A 316 3.70 20.05 36.88
N GLY A 317 4.50 19.32 37.67
CA GLY A 317 4.06 18.48 38.77
C GLY A 317 5.22 17.93 39.58
N ALA A 318 4.94 17.29 40.71
CA ALA A 318 5.96 16.77 41.63
C ALA A 318 5.85 15.28 41.95
N GLY A 319 4.66 14.67 41.74
CA GLY A 319 4.43 13.30 42.18
C GLY A 319 4.64 12.24 41.13
N ILE A 320 4.27 12.53 39.88
CA ILE A 320 4.27 11.57 38.76
C ILE A 320 4.78 12.30 37.50
N ALA A 321 5.66 11.66 36.75
CA ALA A 321 6.06 12.09 35.42
C ALA A 321 5.40 11.20 34.36
N ILE A 322 4.71 11.80 33.40
CA ILE A 322 4.13 11.11 32.25
C ILE A 322 4.86 11.56 30.97
N LEU A 323 5.51 10.62 30.30
CA LEU A 323 6.14 10.85 28.99
C LEU A 323 5.17 10.43 27.89
N ASN A 324 4.67 11.37 27.12
CA ASN A 324 3.81 11.12 25.97
C ASN A 324 4.58 11.23 24.67
N PHE A 325 4.39 10.26 23.76
CA PHE A 325 4.97 10.27 22.44
C PHE A 325 3.87 10.05 21.39
N GLY A 326 3.38 11.15 20.83
CA GLY A 326 2.35 11.13 19.79
C GLY A 326 0.93 11.47 20.29
N ALA A 327 -0.07 11.09 19.52
CA ALA A 327 -1.45 11.58 19.54
C ALA A 327 -2.31 11.20 20.77
N ARG A 328 -1.71 10.61 21.84
CA ARG A 328 -2.43 10.31 23.09
C ARG A 328 -2.39 11.45 24.10
N MET A 329 -1.93 12.61 23.71
CA MET A 329 -1.80 13.77 24.59
C MET A 329 -3.14 14.16 25.25
N LYS A 330 -4.23 14.12 24.51
CA LYS A 330 -5.56 14.42 25.06
C LYS A 330 -5.93 13.49 26.21
N GLU A 331 -5.73 12.19 26.05
CA GLU A 331 -6.00 11.19 27.09
C GLU A 331 -5.08 11.34 28.29
N VAL A 332 -3.80 11.69 28.04
CA VAL A 332 -2.83 11.97 29.11
C VAL A 332 -3.24 13.18 29.94
N LEU A 333 -3.67 14.26 29.29
CA LEU A 333 -4.16 15.45 30.01
C LEU A 333 -5.39 15.15 30.85
N LEU A 334 -6.39 14.44 30.29
CA LEU A 334 -7.57 14.02 31.03
C LEU A 334 -7.24 13.09 32.22
N ALA A 335 -6.25 12.19 32.04
CA ALA A 335 -5.79 11.36 33.15
C ALA A 335 -5.12 12.19 34.23
N SER A 336 -4.26 13.15 33.87
CA SER A 336 -3.54 14.00 34.80
C SER A 336 -4.45 14.96 35.61
N GLU A 337 -5.65 15.24 35.09
CA GLU A 337 -6.67 16.01 35.82
C GLU A 337 -7.40 15.17 36.90
N ARG A 338 -7.39 13.85 36.77
CA ARG A 338 -8.05 12.91 37.69
C ARG A 338 -7.12 12.37 38.77
N MET A 339 -5.84 12.59 38.63
CA MET A 339 -4.80 12.17 39.57
C MET A 339 -4.50 13.24 40.58
#